data_b477f2e23d964ca74f62d0a3fbc95e08
#
_entry.id   b477f2e23d964ca74f62d0a3fbc95e08
#
_cell.length_a   1.000
_cell.length_b   1.000
_cell.length_c   1.000
_cell.angle_alpha   90.00
_cell.angle_beta   90.00
_cell.angle_gamma   90.00
#
_symmetry.space_group_name_H-M   'P 1'
#
loop_
_entity.id
_entity.type
_entity.pdbx_description
1 polymer ?
#
loop_
_entity_poly.entity_id
_entity_poly.type
_entity_poly.pdbx_seq_one_letter_code
_entity_poly.pdbx_strand_id
1 'polypeptide(L)'
;MAKKKRQRREFGRVSKKGKRLYADYVGPDGARHSPGHSFANATDAEGWLSIERRLIDSETWTPPAARRAAAAADAQAQQAKAMTVGELTEDWLSRATNLRETTIRSHRKRLELRAFNESYPGRLDSLRDVPAVEVDRARVRLWVEQMLGIWPQGSDGYSTCYYALKRLVTAFNWAKDELQLIDVNPTAGVTLPKPQTRNRDEPVFTAAQAQTLCDSFPAWLEHAPLILLWCGLRIGEALELRVKDVTGLRPGAPMTLKIRRDMQDVDRADGGKEVLINSLPKTEAGRRDVLAPEWVADVIRKHVEDAGKVDPEALIISRKNGGQFTQNNFRTHYFNPAKTAAGRGADSSVHSCRRFYGTQLVRLVMQGALSMEEARRLMGHETTAQLMEYQRAEVGYQQRAADSLNLLRPQPGAPDASV
;
A
#
# COMPACT_ATOMS: atom_id res chain seq x y z
N MET A 1 62.20 16.40 52.40
CA MET A 1 60.92 15.65 52.27
C MET A 1 61.15 14.48 51.36
N ALA A 2 61.15 13.26 51.91
CA ALA A 2 61.40 12.01 51.14
C ALA A 2 60.19 11.67 50.27
N LYS A 3 60.39 11.53 48.94
CA LYS A 3 59.38 11.02 48.03
C LYS A 3 58.98 9.59 48.45
N LYS A 4 57.75 9.41 48.94
CA LYS A 4 57.15 8.08 49.18
C LYS A 4 57.29 7.26 47.89
N LYS A 5 58.08 6.15 47.91
CA LYS A 5 58.19 5.18 46.82
C LYS A 5 56.77 4.62 46.58
N ARG A 6 56.23 4.83 45.39
CA ARG A 6 54.97 4.19 44.96
C ARG A 6 55.16 2.66 45.00
N GLN A 7 54.43 1.99 45.85
CA GLN A 7 54.40 0.53 45.90
C GLN A 7 53.97 0.01 44.54
N ARG A 8 54.76 -0.85 43.94
CA ARG A 8 54.42 -1.52 42.68
C ARG A 8 53.21 -2.41 42.92
N ARG A 9 52.18 -2.25 42.15
CA ARG A 9 51.00 -3.12 42.22
C ARG A 9 51.37 -4.53 41.76
N GLU A 10 50.83 -5.55 42.42
CA GLU A 10 51.03 -6.97 42.08
C GLU A 10 50.25 -7.36 40.84
N PHE A 11 49.06 -6.73 40.57
CA PHE A 11 48.20 -7.08 39.46
C PHE A 11 47.67 -5.81 38.75
N GLY A 12 47.77 -5.80 37.41
CA GLY A 12 47.24 -4.78 36.52
C GLY A 12 47.89 -3.39 36.65
N ARG A 13 47.48 -2.49 35.84
CA ARG A 13 47.98 -1.11 35.77
C ARG A 13 46.80 -0.13 35.72
N VAL A 14 46.87 0.97 36.47
CA VAL A 14 45.99 2.10 36.33
C VAL A 14 46.79 3.30 35.80
N SER A 15 46.39 3.88 34.70
CA SER A 15 47.03 5.04 34.07
C SER A 15 46.05 6.19 33.98
N LYS A 16 46.55 7.44 34.10
CA LYS A 16 45.74 8.65 33.99
C LYS A 16 46.01 9.30 32.63
N LYS A 17 44.94 9.63 31.92
CA LYS A 17 45.00 10.40 30.66
C LYS A 17 43.96 11.54 30.73
N GLY A 18 44.47 12.76 30.89
CA GLY A 18 43.61 13.91 31.17
C GLY A 18 42.91 13.78 32.53
N LYS A 19 41.59 13.94 32.54
CA LYS A 19 40.74 13.81 33.75
C LYS A 19 40.25 12.37 34.00
N ARG A 20 40.54 11.41 33.08
CA ARG A 20 40.05 10.02 33.12
C ARG A 20 41.13 9.04 33.50
N LEU A 21 40.74 7.94 34.14
CA LEU A 21 41.62 6.83 34.54
C LEU A 21 41.28 5.60 33.67
N TYR A 22 42.29 4.87 33.32
CA TYR A 22 42.25 3.65 32.52
C TYR A 22 42.90 2.52 33.28
N ALA A 23 42.31 1.34 33.28
CA ALA A 23 42.88 0.13 33.87
C ALA A 23 43.11 -0.91 32.78
N ASP A 24 44.22 -1.64 32.91
CA ASP A 24 44.56 -2.76 32.04
C ASP A 24 45.37 -3.80 32.82
N TYR A 25 45.32 -5.07 32.38
CA TYR A 25 46.13 -6.15 32.94
C TYR A 25 46.46 -7.15 31.82
N VAL A 26 47.40 -8.07 32.11
CA VAL A 26 47.71 -9.21 31.25
C VAL A 26 46.91 -10.42 31.76
N GLY A 27 46.08 -11.00 30.93
CA GLY A 27 45.23 -12.14 31.27
C GLY A 27 45.97 -13.48 31.24
N PRO A 28 45.29 -14.58 31.65
CA PRO A 28 45.85 -15.93 31.55
C PRO A 28 46.22 -16.35 30.12
N ASP A 29 45.57 -15.75 29.12
CA ASP A 29 45.82 -15.94 27.69
C ASP A 29 47.06 -15.19 27.17
N GLY A 30 47.77 -14.48 28.05
CA GLY A 30 48.96 -13.68 27.72
C GLY A 30 48.63 -12.34 27.02
N ALA A 31 47.35 -12.07 26.72
CA ALA A 31 46.92 -10.83 26.09
C ALA A 31 46.65 -9.72 27.11
N ARG A 32 46.70 -8.47 26.63
CA ARG A 32 46.37 -7.29 27.46
C ARG A 32 44.88 -6.98 27.36
N HIS A 33 44.21 -6.90 28.50
CA HIS A 33 42.77 -6.64 28.61
C HIS A 33 42.47 -5.35 29.32
N SER A 34 41.35 -4.72 28.90
CA SER A 34 40.82 -3.50 29.50
C SER A 34 39.28 -3.56 29.58
N PRO A 35 38.63 -2.73 30.43
CA PRO A 35 37.18 -2.72 30.56
C PRO A 35 36.46 -2.17 29.35
N GLY A 36 37.15 -1.51 28.39
CA GLY A 36 36.55 -0.86 27.24
C GLY A 36 35.96 0.52 27.51
N HIS A 37 36.08 1.01 28.73
CA HIS A 37 35.68 2.35 29.18
C HIS A 37 36.69 2.95 30.15
N SER A 38 36.58 4.22 30.47
CA SER A 38 37.43 4.92 31.43
C SER A 38 36.68 5.15 32.76
N PHE A 39 37.43 5.27 33.83
CA PHE A 39 36.92 5.52 35.18
C PHE A 39 37.02 6.95 35.58
N ALA A 40 36.08 7.42 36.45
CA ALA A 40 36.08 8.77 36.98
C ALA A 40 37.10 8.90 38.18
N ASN A 41 37.27 7.86 38.93
CA ASN A 41 38.13 7.82 40.14
C ASN A 41 39.00 6.54 40.18
N ALA A 42 39.99 6.54 41.07
CA ALA A 42 40.94 5.44 41.23
C ALA A 42 40.31 4.20 41.90
N THR A 43 39.36 4.43 42.79
CA THR A 43 38.70 3.35 43.53
C THR A 43 37.94 2.38 42.57
N ASP A 44 37.22 2.96 41.61
CA ASP A 44 36.47 2.17 40.61
C ASP A 44 37.41 1.38 39.69
N ALA A 45 38.54 2.01 39.27
CA ALA A 45 39.54 1.35 38.44
C ALA A 45 40.24 0.18 39.18
N GLU A 46 40.50 0.37 40.47
CA GLU A 46 41.08 -0.66 41.37
C GLU A 46 40.05 -1.75 41.66
N GLY A 47 38.81 -1.39 41.90
CA GLY A 47 37.71 -2.33 42.10
C GLY A 47 37.55 -3.25 40.90
N TRP A 48 37.60 -2.70 39.68
CA TRP A 48 37.54 -3.53 38.47
C TRP A 48 38.72 -4.49 38.35
N LEU A 49 39.96 -4.04 38.58
CA LEU A 49 41.15 -4.94 38.60
C LEU A 49 41.04 -6.04 39.67
N SER A 50 40.47 -5.73 40.83
CA SER A 50 40.25 -6.71 41.90
C SER A 50 39.24 -7.78 41.52
N ILE A 51 38.18 -7.41 40.79
CA ILE A 51 37.19 -8.33 40.21
C ILE A 51 37.85 -9.24 39.19
N GLU A 52 38.65 -8.70 38.27
CA GLU A 52 39.34 -9.48 37.25
C GLU A 52 40.32 -10.49 37.84
N ARG A 53 41.10 -10.08 38.87
CA ARG A 53 41.99 -10.98 39.62
C ARG A 53 41.23 -12.12 40.30
N ARG A 54 40.09 -11.81 40.93
CA ARG A 54 39.27 -12.83 41.59
C ARG A 54 38.71 -13.85 40.59
N LEU A 55 38.30 -13.43 39.37
CA LEU A 55 37.86 -14.32 38.32
C LEU A 55 38.99 -15.26 37.84
N ILE A 56 40.22 -14.73 37.76
CA ILE A 56 41.41 -15.54 37.43
C ILE A 56 41.71 -16.54 38.53
N ASP A 57 41.73 -16.08 39.79
CA ASP A 57 42.02 -16.94 40.95
C ASP A 57 40.98 -18.06 41.16
N SER A 58 39.71 -17.82 40.71
CA SER A 58 38.63 -18.80 40.77
C SER A 58 38.50 -19.67 39.50
N GLU A 59 39.41 -19.56 38.55
CA GLU A 59 39.40 -20.27 37.25
C GLU A 59 38.13 -20.06 36.41
N THR A 60 37.34 -19.02 36.69
CA THR A 60 36.10 -18.66 35.97
C THR A 60 36.31 -17.50 34.99
N TRP A 61 37.55 -17.11 34.79
CA TRP A 61 37.89 -15.97 33.96
C TRP A 61 37.65 -16.24 32.48
N THR A 62 37.05 -15.24 31.81
CA THR A 62 36.95 -15.10 30.35
C THR A 62 37.31 -13.67 29.96
N PRO A 63 37.80 -13.44 28.74
CA PRO A 63 38.18 -12.08 28.30
C PRO A 63 37.08 -11.06 28.53
N PRO A 64 37.35 -9.87 29.12
CA PRO A 64 36.34 -8.85 29.36
C PRO A 64 35.56 -8.42 28.11
N ALA A 65 36.19 -8.45 26.96
CA ALA A 65 35.54 -8.18 25.68
C ALA A 65 34.50 -9.24 25.33
N ALA A 66 34.80 -10.52 25.55
CA ALA A 66 33.87 -11.64 25.32
C ALA A 66 32.66 -11.57 26.26
N ARG A 67 32.87 -11.28 27.56
CA ARG A 67 31.78 -11.09 28.53
C ARG A 67 30.86 -9.93 28.17
N ARG A 68 31.40 -8.81 27.69
CA ARG A 68 30.61 -7.70 27.21
C ARG A 68 29.79 -8.05 25.95
N ALA A 69 30.40 -8.78 25.02
CA ALA A 69 29.72 -9.26 23.84
C ALA A 69 28.58 -10.23 24.19
N ALA A 70 28.83 -11.17 25.12
CA ALA A 70 27.78 -12.07 25.60
C ALA A 70 26.65 -11.32 26.31
N ALA A 71 26.99 -10.42 27.24
CA ALA A 71 25.97 -9.62 27.93
C ALA A 71 25.15 -8.70 26.94
N ALA A 72 25.80 -8.17 25.93
CA ALA A 72 25.11 -7.40 24.88
C ALA A 72 24.18 -8.29 24.04
N ALA A 73 24.62 -9.49 23.69
CA ALA A 73 23.81 -10.48 22.99
C ALA A 73 22.60 -10.93 23.81
N ASP A 74 22.80 -11.20 25.12
CA ASP A 74 21.72 -11.54 26.04
C ASP A 74 20.72 -10.42 26.22
N ALA A 75 21.18 -9.16 26.35
CA ALA A 75 20.32 -7.98 26.43
C ALA A 75 19.52 -7.79 25.14
N GLN A 76 20.15 -7.98 24.00
CA GLN A 76 19.49 -7.91 22.68
C GLN A 76 18.46 -9.05 22.52
N ALA A 77 18.77 -10.26 22.96
CA ALA A 77 17.83 -11.38 22.93
C ALA A 77 16.63 -11.15 23.87
N GLN A 78 16.84 -10.57 25.04
CA GLN A 78 15.77 -10.21 25.97
C GLN A 78 14.88 -9.09 25.37
N GLN A 79 15.48 -8.07 24.77
CA GLN A 79 14.75 -7.00 24.10
C GLN A 79 13.94 -7.53 22.91
N ALA A 80 14.52 -8.44 22.13
CA ALA A 80 13.79 -9.08 21.03
C ALA A 80 12.60 -9.91 21.56
N LYS A 81 12.75 -10.65 22.65
CA LYS A 81 11.65 -11.40 23.27
C LYS A 81 10.56 -10.51 23.84
N ALA A 82 10.86 -9.27 24.20
CA ALA A 82 9.88 -8.30 24.66
C ALA A 82 9.17 -7.55 23.52
N MET A 83 9.59 -7.75 22.25
CA MET A 83 8.98 -7.11 21.08
C MET A 83 7.50 -7.44 20.99
N THR A 84 6.65 -6.41 20.99
CA THR A 84 5.21 -6.55 20.87
C THR A 84 4.76 -6.82 19.43
N VAL A 85 3.53 -7.29 19.23
CA VAL A 85 2.96 -7.47 17.87
C VAL A 85 2.89 -6.14 17.13
N GLY A 86 2.61 -5.04 17.84
CA GLY A 86 2.63 -3.70 17.26
C GLY A 86 4.00 -3.33 16.73
N GLU A 87 5.04 -3.48 17.53
CA GLU A 87 6.43 -3.24 17.15
C GLU A 87 6.91 -4.16 16.02
N LEU A 88 6.57 -5.44 16.09
CA LEU A 88 6.86 -6.42 15.04
C LEU A 88 6.28 -6.01 13.69
N THR A 89 5.02 -5.58 13.67
CA THR A 89 4.35 -5.18 12.41
C THR A 89 4.94 -3.89 11.86
N GLU A 90 5.33 -2.94 12.70
CA GLU A 90 6.00 -1.71 12.26
C GLU A 90 7.43 -1.98 11.76
N ASP A 91 8.20 -2.86 12.41
CA ASP A 91 9.53 -3.28 11.93
C ASP A 91 9.40 -3.92 10.54
N TRP A 92 8.48 -4.86 10.36
CA TRP A 92 8.20 -5.47 9.06
C TRP A 92 7.81 -4.42 8.01
N LEU A 93 6.88 -3.50 8.31
CA LEU A 93 6.43 -2.47 7.37
C LEU A 93 7.55 -1.48 7.01
N SER A 94 8.40 -1.12 7.96
CA SER A 94 9.49 -0.18 7.72
C SER A 94 10.59 -0.74 6.80
N ARG A 95 10.76 -2.07 6.81
CA ARG A 95 11.75 -2.78 5.98
C ARG A 95 11.18 -3.27 4.64
N ALA A 96 9.89 -3.09 4.39
CA ALA A 96 9.23 -3.53 3.16
C ALA A 96 9.57 -2.62 1.97
N THR A 97 10.80 -2.66 1.47
CA THR A 97 11.32 -1.82 0.37
C THR A 97 10.63 -2.05 -0.97
N ASN A 98 9.98 -3.18 -1.15
CA ASN A 98 9.23 -3.56 -2.34
C ASN A 98 7.78 -3.03 -2.36
N LEU A 99 7.33 -2.40 -1.26
CA LEU A 99 5.97 -1.86 -1.15
C LEU A 99 5.98 -0.34 -1.35
N ARG A 100 4.94 0.16 -2.03
CA ARG A 100 4.70 1.61 -2.13
C ARG A 100 4.21 2.15 -0.79
N GLU A 101 4.51 3.41 -0.51
CA GLU A 101 4.06 4.12 0.69
C GLU A 101 2.54 4.00 0.91
N THR A 102 1.73 4.15 -0.14
CA THR A 102 0.28 3.96 -0.07
C THR A 102 -0.14 2.56 0.35
N THR A 103 0.63 1.55 -0.06
CA THR A 103 0.39 0.15 0.32
C THR A 103 0.75 -0.07 1.80
N ILE A 104 1.89 0.48 2.25
CA ILE A 104 2.33 0.44 3.65
C ILE A 104 1.27 1.10 4.54
N ARG A 105 0.84 2.32 4.22
CA ARG A 105 -0.24 3.01 4.96
C ARG A 105 -1.55 2.22 4.98
N SER A 106 -1.91 1.59 3.85
CA SER A 106 -3.11 0.73 3.78
C SER A 106 -2.98 -0.52 4.66
N HIS A 107 -1.78 -1.11 4.76
CA HIS A 107 -1.54 -2.27 5.64
C HIS A 107 -1.62 -1.87 7.10
N ARG A 108 -0.93 -0.77 7.48
CA ARG A 108 -1.00 -0.19 8.83
C ARG A 108 -2.45 0.08 9.24
N LYS A 109 -3.22 0.76 8.39
CA LYS A 109 -4.63 1.06 8.66
C LYS A 109 -5.47 -0.19 8.90
N ARG A 110 -5.26 -1.27 8.15
CA ARG A 110 -6.01 -2.52 8.34
C ARG A 110 -5.67 -3.20 9.67
N LEU A 111 -4.39 -3.19 10.06
CA LEU A 111 -3.94 -3.70 11.35
C LEU A 111 -4.54 -2.85 12.48
N GLU A 112 -4.46 -1.52 12.38
CA GLU A 112 -5.08 -0.59 13.33
C GLU A 112 -6.57 -0.85 13.51
N LEU A 113 -7.30 -1.00 12.42
CA LEU A 113 -8.75 -1.18 12.46
C LEU A 113 -9.20 -2.56 12.96
N ARG A 114 -8.33 -3.59 13.00
CA ARG A 114 -8.76 -4.96 13.30
C ARG A 114 -7.90 -5.67 14.32
N ALA A 115 -6.59 -5.54 14.24
CA ALA A 115 -5.67 -6.21 15.17
C ALA A 115 -5.37 -5.38 16.41
N PHE A 116 -5.39 -4.03 16.28
CA PHE A 116 -4.98 -3.09 17.32
C PHE A 116 -6.10 -2.15 17.79
N ASN A 117 -7.30 -2.32 17.25
CA ASN A 117 -8.42 -1.43 17.54
C ASN A 117 -9.03 -1.71 18.92
N GLU A 118 -8.91 -0.72 19.81
CA GLU A 118 -9.49 -0.72 21.15
C GLU A 118 -10.94 -0.16 21.20
N SER A 119 -11.50 0.26 20.06
CA SER A 119 -12.85 0.85 19.98
C SER A 119 -13.98 -0.16 20.25
N TYR A 120 -13.63 -1.42 20.48
CA TYR A 120 -14.59 -2.49 20.78
C TYR A 120 -14.23 -3.22 22.08
N PRO A 121 -14.14 -2.52 23.22
CA PRO A 121 -13.73 -3.11 24.50
C PRO A 121 -14.68 -4.26 24.89
N GLY A 122 -14.10 -5.37 25.36
CA GLY A 122 -14.85 -6.58 25.73
C GLY A 122 -15.43 -7.39 24.56
N ARG A 123 -15.21 -6.97 23.30
CA ARG A 123 -15.65 -7.66 22.07
C ARG A 123 -14.52 -8.00 21.12
N LEU A 124 -13.42 -7.28 21.17
CA LEU A 124 -12.23 -7.49 20.39
C LEU A 124 -11.00 -7.16 21.23
N ASP A 125 -10.17 -8.17 21.50
CA ASP A 125 -8.90 -7.98 22.23
C ASP A 125 -7.84 -7.42 21.29
N SER A 126 -7.18 -6.35 21.74
CA SER A 126 -6.04 -5.78 21.00
C SER A 126 -4.83 -6.72 21.10
N LEU A 127 -4.16 -6.93 19.98
CA LEU A 127 -2.89 -7.64 19.92
C LEU A 127 -1.69 -6.70 20.00
N ARG A 128 -1.89 -5.37 20.04
CA ARG A 128 -0.82 -4.36 19.91
C ARG A 128 0.31 -4.59 20.89
N ASP A 129 -0.03 -4.62 22.19
CA ASP A 129 0.95 -4.62 23.28
C ASP A 129 1.29 -6.03 23.79
N VAL A 130 0.80 -7.05 23.08
CA VAL A 130 1.10 -8.45 23.40
C VAL A 130 2.51 -8.78 22.89
N PRO A 131 3.42 -9.32 23.72
CA PRO A 131 4.71 -9.80 23.24
C PRO A 131 4.51 -10.83 22.13
N ALA A 132 5.22 -10.68 21.02
CA ALA A 132 5.03 -11.52 19.83
C ALA A 132 5.31 -13.02 20.14
N VAL A 133 6.23 -13.28 21.07
CA VAL A 133 6.59 -14.65 21.54
C VAL A 133 5.50 -15.30 22.40
N GLU A 134 4.57 -14.51 22.97
CA GLU A 134 3.46 -14.99 23.79
C GLU A 134 2.17 -15.22 22.97
N VAL A 135 2.20 -14.87 21.69
CA VAL A 135 1.05 -15.12 20.81
C VAL A 135 1.08 -16.58 20.38
N ASP A 136 0.12 -17.34 20.84
CA ASP A 136 -0.10 -18.71 20.42
C ASP A 136 -1.28 -18.82 19.41
N ARG A 137 -1.47 -20.01 18.87
CA ARG A 137 -2.56 -20.27 17.90
C ARG A 137 -3.94 -20.12 18.54
N ALA A 138 -4.10 -20.40 19.80
CA ALA A 138 -5.38 -20.28 20.50
C ALA A 138 -5.80 -18.80 20.58
N ARG A 139 -4.86 -17.93 20.93
CA ARG A 139 -5.07 -16.48 20.95
C ARG A 139 -5.43 -15.91 19.58
N VAL A 140 -4.75 -16.34 18.52
CA VAL A 140 -5.08 -15.93 17.16
C VAL A 140 -6.49 -16.37 16.77
N ARG A 141 -6.91 -17.60 17.11
CA ARG A 141 -8.27 -18.09 16.84
C ARG A 141 -9.31 -17.31 17.61
N LEU A 142 -9.08 -17.04 18.88
CA LEU A 142 -9.99 -16.22 19.72
C LEU A 142 -10.16 -14.82 19.11
N TRP A 143 -9.06 -14.17 18.73
CA TRP A 143 -9.12 -12.88 18.06
C TRP A 143 -9.92 -12.94 16.75
N VAL A 144 -9.77 -14.00 15.94
CA VAL A 144 -10.52 -14.19 14.71
C VAL A 144 -12.01 -14.38 15.00
N GLU A 145 -12.37 -15.17 16.02
CA GLU A 145 -13.78 -15.38 16.44
C GLU A 145 -14.42 -14.07 16.88
N GLN A 146 -13.76 -13.30 17.74
CA GLN A 146 -14.23 -11.99 18.19
C GLN A 146 -14.43 -11.03 17.00
N MET A 147 -13.46 -10.98 16.09
CA MET A 147 -13.49 -10.15 14.89
C MET A 147 -14.68 -10.54 13.99
N LEU A 148 -14.91 -11.83 13.76
CA LEU A 148 -16.03 -12.34 12.96
C LEU A 148 -17.39 -12.16 13.66
N GLY A 149 -17.42 -12.11 14.97
CA GLY A 149 -18.62 -11.74 15.75
C GLY A 149 -19.08 -10.31 15.48
N ILE A 150 -18.15 -9.41 15.15
CA ILE A 150 -18.43 -8.01 14.81
C ILE A 150 -18.65 -7.84 13.30
N TRP A 151 -17.82 -8.48 12.48
CA TRP A 151 -17.85 -8.40 11.01
C TRP A 151 -17.93 -9.80 10.38
N PRO A 152 -19.11 -10.43 10.37
CA PRO A 152 -19.29 -11.75 9.78
C PRO A 152 -19.04 -11.75 8.27
N GLN A 153 -18.81 -12.94 7.71
CA GLN A 153 -18.62 -13.11 6.27
C GLN A 153 -19.80 -12.51 5.49
N GLY A 154 -19.49 -11.72 4.46
CA GLY A 154 -20.49 -11.03 3.65
C GLY A 154 -20.88 -9.65 4.16
N SER A 155 -20.53 -9.28 5.41
CA SER A 155 -20.80 -7.95 5.95
C SER A 155 -19.84 -6.88 5.42
N ASP A 156 -20.27 -5.62 5.54
CA ASP A 156 -19.36 -4.48 5.34
C ASP A 156 -18.27 -4.51 6.42
N GLY A 157 -17.01 -4.51 5.99
CA GLY A 157 -15.85 -4.60 6.88
C GLY A 157 -15.18 -5.97 6.92
N TYR A 158 -15.85 -7.07 6.51
CA TYR A 158 -15.24 -8.40 6.45
C TYR A 158 -13.95 -8.45 5.62
N SER A 159 -13.91 -7.74 4.48
CA SER A 159 -12.69 -7.66 3.66
C SER A 159 -11.50 -7.09 4.43
N THR A 160 -11.73 -6.13 5.33
CA THR A 160 -10.68 -5.59 6.21
C THR A 160 -10.19 -6.65 7.18
N CYS A 161 -11.08 -7.50 7.72
CA CYS A 161 -10.72 -8.64 8.58
C CYS A 161 -9.80 -9.63 7.85
N TYR A 162 -10.20 -10.04 6.66
CA TYR A 162 -9.41 -10.94 5.82
C TYR A 162 -7.99 -10.39 5.56
N TYR A 163 -7.90 -9.12 5.18
CA TYR A 163 -6.59 -8.52 4.89
C TYR A 163 -5.77 -8.24 6.16
N ALA A 164 -6.39 -7.94 7.30
CA ALA A 164 -5.67 -7.79 8.57
C ALA A 164 -5.00 -9.12 8.97
N LEU A 165 -5.75 -10.24 8.92
CA LEU A 165 -5.18 -11.57 9.16
C LEU A 165 -4.01 -11.86 8.20
N LYS A 166 -4.17 -11.56 6.90
CA LYS A 166 -3.08 -11.74 5.92
C LYS A 166 -1.82 -10.91 6.26
N ARG A 167 -1.98 -9.73 6.85
CA ARG A 167 -0.84 -8.89 7.28
C ARG A 167 -0.18 -9.47 8.52
N LEU A 168 -0.96 -9.95 9.51
CA LEU A 168 -0.41 -10.66 10.65
C LEU A 168 0.35 -11.93 10.24
N VAL A 169 -0.19 -12.73 9.31
CA VAL A 169 0.51 -13.89 8.74
C VAL A 169 1.88 -13.49 8.19
N THR A 170 1.94 -12.39 7.43
CA THR A 170 3.21 -11.92 6.84
C THR A 170 4.17 -11.42 7.91
N ALA A 171 3.69 -10.66 8.91
CA ALA A 171 4.51 -10.15 9.99
C ALA A 171 5.07 -11.28 10.88
N PHE A 172 4.27 -12.31 11.17
CA PHE A 172 4.74 -13.47 11.93
C PHE A 172 5.67 -14.40 11.10
N ASN A 173 5.54 -14.45 9.78
CA ASN A 173 6.56 -15.07 8.93
C ASN A 173 7.88 -14.29 9.01
N TRP A 174 7.82 -12.95 8.97
CA TRP A 174 8.97 -12.09 9.17
C TRP A 174 9.65 -12.35 10.53
N ALA A 175 8.86 -12.46 11.62
CA ALA A 175 9.37 -12.80 12.96
C ALA A 175 10.08 -14.15 12.99
N LYS A 176 9.56 -15.14 12.27
CA LYS A 176 10.13 -16.49 12.21
C LYS A 176 11.37 -16.55 11.32
N ASP A 177 11.23 -16.09 10.06
CA ASP A 177 12.20 -16.39 9.00
C ASP A 177 13.39 -15.40 9.01
N GLU A 178 13.15 -14.11 9.33
CA GLU A 178 14.17 -13.06 9.29
C GLU A 178 14.69 -12.70 10.68
N LEU A 179 13.80 -12.55 11.69
CA LEU A 179 14.21 -12.17 13.04
C LEU A 179 14.59 -13.38 13.91
N GLN A 180 14.19 -14.59 13.51
CA GLN A 180 14.36 -15.82 14.31
C GLN A 180 13.85 -15.65 15.76
N LEU A 181 12.79 -14.84 15.91
CA LEU A 181 12.19 -14.49 17.19
C LEU A 181 11.30 -15.63 17.73
N ILE A 182 10.69 -16.38 16.83
CA ILE A 182 9.79 -17.50 17.11
C ILE A 182 10.11 -18.68 16.20
N ASP A 183 9.92 -19.91 16.70
CA ASP A 183 10.17 -21.12 15.92
C ASP A 183 8.99 -21.46 14.99
N VAL A 184 7.78 -21.15 15.41
CA VAL A 184 6.53 -21.48 14.71
C VAL A 184 5.66 -20.24 14.57
N ASN A 185 5.17 -20.00 13.36
CA ASN A 185 4.21 -18.91 13.14
C ASN A 185 2.85 -19.26 13.78
N PRO A 186 2.36 -18.50 14.78
CA PRO A 186 1.10 -18.78 15.47
C PRO A 186 -0.13 -18.64 14.58
N THR A 187 -0.03 -17.91 13.47
CA THR A 187 -1.09 -17.74 12.49
C THR A 187 -1.16 -18.87 11.46
N ALA A 188 -0.20 -19.82 11.48
CA ALA A 188 -0.15 -20.92 10.52
C ALA A 188 -1.42 -21.78 10.59
N GLY A 189 -2.07 -21.99 9.44
CA GLY A 189 -3.32 -22.77 9.34
C GLY A 189 -4.57 -22.01 9.81
N VAL A 190 -4.46 -20.75 10.25
CA VAL A 190 -5.62 -19.89 10.50
C VAL A 190 -5.95 -19.16 9.19
N THR A 191 -7.10 -19.46 8.62
CA THR A 191 -7.51 -18.90 7.32
C THR A 191 -8.93 -18.37 7.38
N LEU A 192 -9.21 -17.37 6.58
CA LEU A 192 -10.55 -16.84 6.35
C LEU A 192 -10.91 -17.06 4.87
N PRO A 193 -12.17 -17.34 4.56
CA PRO A 193 -12.64 -17.34 3.17
C PRO A 193 -12.32 -16.01 2.49
N LYS A 194 -11.89 -16.08 1.24
CA LYS A 194 -11.64 -14.85 0.47
C LYS A 194 -12.94 -14.04 0.39
N PRO A 195 -12.88 -12.72 0.66
CA PRO A 195 -14.05 -11.87 0.49
C PRO A 195 -14.60 -12.04 -0.92
N GLN A 196 -15.92 -12.22 -1.01
CA GLN A 196 -16.57 -12.19 -2.32
C GLN A 196 -16.35 -10.77 -2.88
N THR A 197 -15.77 -10.69 -4.06
CA THR A 197 -15.80 -9.43 -4.80
C THR A 197 -17.28 -9.09 -4.98
N ARG A 198 -17.73 -7.91 -4.52
CA ARG A 198 -19.06 -7.39 -4.85
C ARG A 198 -19.30 -7.71 -6.31
N ASN A 199 -20.47 -8.25 -6.60
CA ASN A 199 -20.82 -8.80 -7.90
C ASN A 199 -20.26 -7.92 -9.00
N ARG A 200 -19.43 -8.52 -9.85
CA ARG A 200 -18.86 -7.85 -11.03
C ARG A 200 -19.94 -7.49 -12.07
N ASP A 201 -21.17 -7.89 -11.79
CA ASP A 201 -22.38 -7.58 -12.55
C ASP A 201 -22.97 -6.18 -12.22
N GLU A 202 -22.16 -5.25 -11.63
CA GLU A 202 -22.58 -3.85 -11.55
C GLU A 202 -22.97 -3.38 -12.95
N PRO A 203 -24.22 -2.96 -13.18
CA PRO A 203 -24.64 -2.53 -14.50
C PRO A 203 -23.79 -1.31 -14.92
N VAL A 204 -23.27 -1.37 -16.14
CA VAL A 204 -22.54 -0.26 -16.76
C VAL A 204 -23.51 0.88 -17.03
N PHE A 205 -23.07 2.12 -17.02
CA PHE A 205 -23.88 3.26 -17.45
C PHE A 205 -24.41 3.02 -18.86
N THR A 206 -25.71 3.28 -19.07
CA THR A 206 -26.25 3.44 -20.43
C THR A 206 -25.77 4.77 -21.02
N ALA A 207 -25.89 4.94 -22.33
CA ALA A 207 -25.55 6.22 -22.98
C ALA A 207 -26.36 7.38 -22.41
N ALA A 208 -27.66 7.19 -22.15
CA ALA A 208 -28.52 8.21 -21.54
C ALA A 208 -28.09 8.55 -20.11
N GLN A 209 -27.73 7.53 -19.30
CA GLN A 209 -27.21 7.75 -17.95
C GLN A 209 -25.87 8.48 -17.94
N ALA A 210 -24.97 8.14 -18.89
CA ALA A 210 -23.69 8.82 -19.04
C ALA A 210 -23.90 10.30 -19.42
N GLN A 211 -24.86 10.59 -20.31
CA GLN A 211 -25.23 11.98 -20.67
C GLN A 211 -25.79 12.72 -19.46
N THR A 212 -26.79 12.17 -18.76
CA THR A 212 -27.35 12.79 -17.55
C THR A 212 -26.29 13.05 -16.48
N LEU A 213 -25.34 12.13 -16.31
CA LEU A 213 -24.21 12.31 -15.39
C LEU A 213 -23.36 13.53 -15.81
N CYS A 214 -23.03 13.68 -17.10
CA CYS A 214 -22.28 14.82 -17.61
C CYS A 214 -23.04 16.14 -17.39
N ASP A 215 -24.31 16.16 -17.74
CA ASP A 215 -25.18 17.37 -17.64
C ASP A 215 -25.38 17.80 -16.18
N SER A 216 -25.18 16.90 -15.22
CA SER A 216 -25.32 17.20 -13.80
C SER A 216 -24.06 17.83 -13.18
N PHE A 217 -22.97 17.94 -13.91
CA PHE A 217 -21.78 18.66 -13.45
C PHE A 217 -21.94 20.16 -13.69
N PRO A 218 -21.38 21.02 -12.82
CA PRO A 218 -21.41 22.47 -13.08
C PRO A 218 -20.56 22.81 -14.32
N ALA A 219 -20.96 23.81 -15.09
CA ALA A 219 -20.34 24.19 -16.36
C ALA A 219 -18.81 24.36 -16.29
N TRP A 220 -18.29 24.93 -15.19
CA TRP A 220 -16.84 25.09 -14.99
C TRP A 220 -16.09 23.78 -14.80
N LEU A 221 -16.78 22.63 -14.60
CA LEU A 221 -16.21 21.32 -14.36
C LEU A 221 -16.74 20.26 -15.36
N GLU A 222 -17.43 20.67 -16.44
CA GLU A 222 -18.06 19.80 -17.44
C GLU A 222 -17.07 18.84 -18.13
N HIS A 223 -15.81 19.25 -18.26
CA HIS A 223 -14.74 18.42 -18.84
C HIS A 223 -14.39 17.20 -17.98
N ALA A 224 -14.61 17.25 -16.67
CA ALA A 224 -14.20 16.18 -15.76
C ALA A 224 -14.93 14.84 -16.00
N PRO A 225 -16.29 14.78 -16.06
CA PRO A 225 -16.98 13.53 -16.37
C PRO A 225 -16.70 13.04 -17.79
N LEU A 226 -16.44 13.92 -18.75
CA LEU A 226 -16.09 13.55 -20.13
C LEU A 226 -14.74 12.81 -20.18
N ILE A 227 -13.72 13.33 -19.48
CA ILE A 227 -12.42 12.66 -19.36
C ILE A 227 -12.58 11.27 -18.72
N LEU A 228 -13.39 11.14 -17.67
CA LEU A 228 -13.61 9.88 -16.99
C LEU A 228 -14.35 8.84 -17.85
N LEU A 229 -15.39 9.27 -18.58
CA LEU A 229 -16.27 8.39 -19.37
C LEU A 229 -15.71 8.06 -20.75
N TRP A 230 -15.04 9.00 -21.43
CA TRP A 230 -14.67 8.88 -22.84
C TRP A 230 -13.16 8.77 -23.09
N CYS A 231 -12.34 9.06 -22.08
CA CYS A 231 -10.91 8.79 -22.12
C CYS A 231 -10.52 7.67 -21.11
N GLY A 232 -11.45 7.25 -20.27
CA GLY A 232 -11.30 6.09 -19.38
C GLY A 232 -10.22 6.21 -18.32
N LEU A 233 -9.87 7.43 -17.89
CA LEU A 233 -8.87 7.65 -16.85
C LEU A 233 -9.37 7.15 -15.50
N ARG A 234 -8.44 6.63 -14.67
CA ARG A 234 -8.73 6.41 -13.25
C ARG A 234 -8.88 7.78 -12.57
N ILE A 235 -9.69 7.86 -11.50
CA ILE A 235 -9.91 9.12 -10.80
C ILE A 235 -8.60 9.81 -10.38
N GLY A 236 -7.64 9.05 -9.86
CA GLY A 236 -6.33 9.61 -9.47
C GLY A 236 -5.52 10.12 -10.64
N GLU A 237 -5.59 9.46 -11.80
CA GLU A 237 -4.95 9.89 -13.05
C GLU A 237 -5.60 11.18 -13.57
N ALA A 238 -6.95 11.23 -13.55
CA ALA A 238 -7.70 12.38 -14.03
C ALA A 238 -7.48 13.64 -13.16
N LEU A 239 -7.49 13.49 -11.84
CA LEU A 239 -7.29 14.60 -10.89
C LEU A 239 -5.83 15.09 -10.83
N GLU A 240 -4.86 14.33 -11.33
CA GLU A 240 -3.44 14.74 -11.42
C GLU A 240 -3.00 15.08 -12.86
N LEU A 241 -3.93 15.08 -13.81
CA LEU A 241 -3.63 15.47 -15.20
C LEU A 241 -3.32 16.97 -15.26
N ARG A 242 -2.16 17.33 -15.78
CA ARG A 242 -1.69 18.73 -15.90
C ARG A 242 -1.64 19.20 -17.34
N VAL A 243 -1.58 20.51 -17.54
CA VAL A 243 -1.49 21.12 -18.88
C VAL A 243 -0.31 20.56 -19.68
N LYS A 244 0.86 20.36 -19.05
CA LYS A 244 2.04 19.76 -19.70
C LYS A 244 1.84 18.32 -20.20
N ASP A 245 0.85 17.63 -19.68
CA ASP A 245 0.53 16.25 -20.08
C ASP A 245 -0.47 16.22 -21.24
N VAL A 246 -0.97 17.38 -21.68
CA VAL A 246 -1.95 17.49 -22.77
C VAL A 246 -1.27 18.09 -23.98
N THR A 247 -1.33 17.38 -25.11
CA THR A 247 -0.92 17.91 -26.42
C THR A 247 -2.15 18.16 -27.29
N GLY A 248 -2.00 18.97 -28.34
CA GLY A 248 -3.14 19.28 -29.23
C GLY A 248 -4.12 20.30 -28.64
N LEU A 249 -3.63 21.23 -27.82
CA LEU A 249 -4.44 22.35 -27.29
C LEU A 249 -4.80 23.39 -28.35
N ARG A 250 -4.18 23.36 -29.53
CA ARG A 250 -4.58 24.20 -30.66
C ARG A 250 -5.86 23.64 -31.33
N PRO A 251 -6.79 24.47 -31.78
CA PRO A 251 -7.97 24.00 -32.49
C PRO A 251 -7.63 23.12 -33.71
N GLY A 252 -8.36 22.04 -33.92
CA GLY A 252 -8.17 21.09 -35.02
C GLY A 252 -6.95 20.16 -34.89
N ALA A 253 -6.12 20.29 -33.86
CA ALA A 253 -5.03 19.34 -33.62
C ALA A 253 -5.51 18.15 -32.78
N PRO A 254 -5.15 16.90 -33.12
CA PRO A 254 -5.49 15.73 -32.30
C PRO A 254 -5.00 15.89 -30.86
N MET A 255 -5.90 15.76 -29.88
CA MET A 255 -5.56 15.92 -28.48
C MET A 255 -5.15 14.58 -27.85
N THR A 256 -3.96 14.56 -27.25
CA THR A 256 -3.46 13.40 -26.51
C THR A 256 -3.27 13.73 -25.04
N LEU A 257 -3.85 12.90 -24.18
CA LEU A 257 -3.69 12.92 -22.73
C LEU A 257 -2.59 11.92 -22.34
N LYS A 258 -1.46 12.42 -21.82
CA LYS A 258 -0.30 11.60 -21.41
C LYS A 258 -0.43 11.22 -19.95
N ILE A 259 -0.78 9.97 -19.66
CA ILE A 259 -0.94 9.48 -18.30
C ILE A 259 0.42 9.10 -17.72
N ARG A 260 0.92 9.91 -16.80
CA ARG A 260 2.27 9.79 -16.21
C ARG A 260 2.27 9.71 -14.69
N ARG A 261 1.22 10.17 -14.04
CA ARG A 261 1.07 10.25 -12.58
C ARG A 261 -0.33 9.83 -12.17
N ASP A 262 -0.46 9.46 -10.91
CA ASP A 262 -1.75 9.33 -10.23
C ASP A 262 -1.68 9.97 -8.84
N MET A 263 -2.80 10.38 -8.30
CA MET A 263 -2.91 10.86 -6.94
C MET A 263 -3.82 9.96 -6.10
N GLN A 264 -3.53 9.87 -4.82
CA GLN A 264 -4.32 9.13 -3.85
C GLN A 264 -4.53 9.97 -2.58
N ASP A 265 -5.72 9.86 -2.00
CA ASP A 265 -5.96 10.39 -0.66
C ASP A 265 -5.35 9.41 0.35
N VAL A 266 -4.54 9.93 1.24
CA VAL A 266 -3.98 9.16 2.35
C VAL A 266 -4.35 9.82 3.68
N ASP A 267 -4.55 9.00 4.71
CA ASP A 267 -4.84 9.51 6.06
C ASP A 267 -3.56 10.09 6.66
N ARG A 268 -3.66 11.25 7.27
CA ARG A 268 -2.61 11.87 8.08
C ARG A 268 -2.69 11.36 9.52
N ALA A 269 -1.59 11.46 10.25
CA ALA A 269 -1.54 11.09 11.66
C ALA A 269 -2.51 11.91 12.55
N ASP A 270 -2.82 13.16 12.16
CA ASP A 270 -3.76 14.05 12.84
C ASP A 270 -5.23 13.82 12.48
N GLY A 271 -5.55 12.73 11.74
CA GLY A 271 -6.90 12.39 11.28
C GLY A 271 -7.35 13.15 10.03
N GLY A 272 -6.52 14.05 9.49
CA GLY A 272 -6.78 14.75 8.24
C GLY A 272 -6.52 13.87 7.01
N LYS A 273 -6.76 14.45 5.82
CA LYS A 273 -6.42 13.85 4.52
C LYS A 273 -5.31 14.65 3.87
N GLU A 274 -4.37 13.95 3.24
CA GLU A 274 -3.39 14.56 2.34
C GLU A 274 -3.43 13.88 0.98
N VAL A 275 -2.94 14.58 -0.02
CA VAL A 275 -2.80 14.05 -1.38
C VAL A 275 -1.38 13.54 -1.54
N LEU A 276 -1.25 12.25 -1.84
CA LEU A 276 0.01 11.65 -2.24
C LEU A 276 0.05 11.50 -3.76
N ILE A 277 1.04 12.13 -4.40
CA ILE A 277 1.23 12.04 -5.84
C ILE A 277 2.27 10.94 -6.13
N ASN A 278 1.86 9.94 -6.89
CA ASN A 278 2.74 8.90 -7.39
C ASN A 278 3.24 9.26 -8.78
N SER A 279 4.53 9.48 -8.92
CA SER A 279 5.19 9.83 -10.18
C SER A 279 5.25 8.68 -11.20
N LEU A 280 4.92 7.46 -10.76
CA LEU A 280 4.86 6.27 -11.60
C LEU A 280 3.50 5.60 -11.42
N PRO A 281 2.74 5.32 -12.50
CA PRO A 281 1.60 4.42 -12.45
C PRO A 281 2.01 3.07 -11.84
N LYS A 282 1.06 2.35 -11.24
CA LYS A 282 1.31 1.09 -10.51
C LYS A 282 2.08 0.06 -11.35
N THR A 283 1.90 0.11 -12.67
CA THR A 283 2.51 -0.80 -13.64
C THR A 283 3.00 0.00 -14.84
N GLU A 284 3.95 -0.54 -15.58
CA GLU A 284 4.43 0.07 -16.82
C GLU A 284 3.29 0.26 -17.84
N ALA A 285 2.36 -0.69 -17.91
CA ALA A 285 1.14 -0.59 -18.73
C ALA A 285 0.23 0.59 -18.30
N GLY A 286 0.36 1.09 -17.07
CA GLY A 286 -0.33 2.29 -16.61
C GLY A 286 0.17 3.57 -17.28
N ARG A 287 1.42 3.60 -17.78
CA ARG A 287 1.95 4.69 -18.60
C ARG A 287 1.41 4.54 -20.01
N ARG A 288 0.53 5.43 -20.40
CA ARG A 288 -0.09 5.38 -21.72
C ARG A 288 -0.43 6.77 -22.21
N ASP A 289 -0.65 6.86 -23.47
CA ASP A 289 -1.17 8.03 -24.16
C ASP A 289 -2.59 7.71 -24.65
N VAL A 290 -3.54 8.58 -24.33
CA VAL A 290 -4.94 8.43 -24.69
C VAL A 290 -5.32 9.57 -25.62
N LEU A 291 -5.71 9.24 -26.84
CA LEU A 291 -6.27 10.20 -27.79
C LEU A 291 -7.71 10.50 -27.37
N ALA A 292 -8.00 11.76 -27.11
CA ALA A 292 -9.37 12.19 -26.77
C ALA A 292 -10.22 12.25 -28.03
N PRO A 293 -11.51 11.85 -27.98
CA PRO A 293 -12.47 12.16 -29.05
C PRO A 293 -12.53 13.67 -29.28
N GLU A 294 -12.68 14.12 -30.55
CA GLU A 294 -12.56 15.53 -30.90
C GLU A 294 -13.52 16.44 -30.11
N TRP A 295 -14.76 16.01 -29.96
CA TRP A 295 -15.75 16.77 -29.19
C TRP A 295 -15.41 16.87 -27.68
N VAL A 296 -14.69 15.88 -27.09
CA VAL A 296 -14.16 15.98 -25.74
C VAL A 296 -12.96 16.93 -25.70
N ALA A 297 -12.12 16.86 -26.73
CA ALA A 297 -10.96 17.75 -26.86
C ALA A 297 -11.39 19.22 -26.95
N ASP A 298 -12.47 19.54 -27.65
CA ASP A 298 -13.00 20.89 -27.75
C ASP A 298 -13.46 21.47 -26.40
N VAL A 299 -14.10 20.64 -25.58
CA VAL A 299 -14.50 21.03 -24.22
C VAL A 299 -13.27 21.26 -23.33
N ILE A 300 -12.24 20.41 -23.46
CA ILE A 300 -10.99 20.59 -22.70
C ILE A 300 -10.25 21.86 -23.15
N ARG A 301 -10.14 22.12 -24.46
CA ARG A 301 -9.54 23.36 -25.02
C ARG A 301 -10.22 24.61 -24.48
N LYS A 302 -11.54 24.64 -24.62
CA LYS A 302 -12.34 25.72 -24.10
C LYS A 302 -12.12 25.94 -22.61
N HIS A 303 -12.10 24.88 -21.81
CA HIS A 303 -11.85 24.98 -20.37
C HIS A 303 -10.44 25.53 -20.06
N VAL A 304 -9.40 25.06 -20.76
CA VAL A 304 -8.02 25.55 -20.60
C VAL A 304 -7.91 27.03 -20.95
N GLU A 305 -8.56 27.47 -22.04
CA GLU A 305 -8.60 28.86 -22.51
C GLU A 305 -9.36 29.74 -21.51
N ASP A 306 -10.62 29.39 -21.20
CA ASP A 306 -11.50 30.16 -20.29
C ASP A 306 -10.89 30.33 -18.89
N ALA A 307 -10.19 29.31 -18.40
CA ALA A 307 -9.52 29.34 -17.10
C ALA A 307 -8.12 30.00 -17.13
N GLY A 308 -7.66 30.47 -18.32
CA GLY A 308 -6.33 31.08 -18.49
C GLY A 308 -5.18 30.18 -18.03
N LYS A 309 -5.27 28.85 -18.23
CA LYS A 309 -4.28 27.87 -17.75
C LYS A 309 -3.06 27.86 -18.66
N VAL A 310 -2.14 28.79 -18.41
CA VAL A 310 -0.86 28.92 -19.15
C VAL A 310 0.29 28.22 -18.42
N ASP A 311 0.16 27.97 -17.12
CA ASP A 311 1.16 27.25 -16.33
C ASP A 311 1.15 25.76 -16.71
N PRO A 312 2.27 25.21 -17.20
CA PRO A 312 2.40 23.76 -17.50
C PRO A 312 2.04 22.85 -16.32
N GLU A 313 2.24 23.31 -15.09
CA GLU A 313 1.93 22.56 -13.87
C GLU A 313 0.46 22.71 -13.42
N ALA A 314 -0.33 23.58 -14.05
CA ALA A 314 -1.74 23.74 -13.73
C ALA A 314 -2.51 22.43 -13.99
N LEU A 315 -3.41 22.09 -13.07
CA LEU A 315 -4.27 20.92 -13.17
C LEU A 315 -5.38 21.15 -14.19
N ILE A 316 -5.65 20.17 -15.04
CA ILE A 316 -6.82 20.22 -15.96
C ILE A 316 -8.10 20.20 -15.11
N ILE A 317 -8.24 19.25 -14.20
CA ILE A 317 -9.36 19.17 -13.26
C ILE A 317 -8.93 19.75 -11.92
N SER A 318 -9.32 20.99 -11.65
CA SER A 318 -8.97 21.72 -10.43
C SER A 318 -10.20 22.33 -9.76
N ARG A 319 -10.06 22.73 -8.49
CA ARG A 319 -11.03 23.58 -7.82
C ARG A 319 -11.09 24.96 -8.50
N LYS A 320 -12.12 25.74 -8.22
CA LYS A 320 -12.25 27.11 -8.76
C LYS A 320 -11.05 28.02 -8.46
N ASN A 321 -10.37 27.77 -7.36
CA ASN A 321 -9.14 28.50 -6.98
C ASN A 321 -7.84 27.88 -7.55
N GLY A 322 -7.95 26.96 -8.50
CA GLY A 322 -6.82 26.25 -9.10
C GLY A 322 -6.25 25.10 -8.24
N GLY A 323 -6.70 24.95 -6.99
CA GLY A 323 -6.20 23.92 -6.08
C GLY A 323 -6.63 22.52 -6.45
N GLN A 324 -5.88 21.53 -5.97
CA GLN A 324 -6.13 20.12 -6.22
C GLN A 324 -7.35 19.61 -5.43
N PHE A 325 -8.17 18.78 -6.05
CA PHE A 325 -9.18 17.99 -5.37
C PHE A 325 -8.53 16.82 -4.60
N THR A 326 -9.08 16.47 -3.43
CA THR A 326 -8.96 15.10 -2.95
C THR A 326 -9.96 14.21 -3.70
N GLN A 327 -9.68 12.94 -3.86
CA GLN A 327 -10.61 12.00 -4.48
C GLN A 327 -11.93 11.96 -3.72
N ASN A 328 -11.87 12.03 -2.38
CA ASN A 328 -13.05 12.05 -1.53
C ASN A 328 -13.91 13.30 -1.75
N ASN A 329 -13.27 14.48 -1.81
CA ASN A 329 -13.98 15.74 -2.06
C ASN A 329 -14.68 15.73 -3.44
N PHE A 330 -13.96 15.32 -4.51
CA PHE A 330 -14.52 15.19 -5.84
C PHE A 330 -15.72 14.22 -5.86
N ARG A 331 -15.58 13.05 -5.25
CA ARG A 331 -16.67 12.06 -5.17
C ARG A 331 -17.89 12.59 -4.43
N THR A 332 -17.69 13.15 -3.25
CA THR A 332 -18.81 13.57 -2.38
C THR A 332 -19.58 14.74 -2.94
N HIS A 333 -18.90 15.75 -3.48
CA HIS A 333 -19.55 17.00 -3.86
C HIS A 333 -19.98 17.08 -5.33
N TYR A 334 -19.38 16.28 -6.21
CA TYR A 334 -19.66 16.34 -7.65
C TYR A 334 -20.14 15.02 -8.23
N PHE A 335 -19.38 13.95 -8.04
CA PHE A 335 -19.72 12.67 -8.66
C PHE A 335 -20.97 12.01 -8.06
N ASN A 336 -21.09 11.93 -6.74
CA ASN A 336 -22.23 11.27 -6.11
C ASN A 336 -23.57 11.95 -6.39
N PRO A 337 -23.70 13.29 -6.34
CA PRO A 337 -24.91 13.98 -6.79
C PRO A 337 -25.24 13.69 -8.25
N ALA A 338 -24.27 13.81 -9.16
CA ALA A 338 -24.45 13.55 -10.58
C ALA A 338 -24.84 12.09 -10.89
N LYS A 339 -24.23 11.14 -10.18
CA LYS A 339 -24.56 9.72 -10.25
C LYS A 339 -26.01 9.46 -9.82
N THR A 340 -26.45 10.10 -8.75
CA THR A 340 -27.84 9.98 -8.26
C THR A 340 -28.83 10.56 -9.28
N ALA A 341 -28.53 11.71 -9.88
CA ALA A 341 -29.34 12.31 -10.94
C ALA A 341 -29.43 11.38 -12.17
N ALA A 342 -28.36 10.62 -12.48
CA ALA A 342 -28.37 9.60 -13.54
C ALA A 342 -29.10 8.29 -13.13
N GLY A 343 -29.82 8.28 -12.00
CA GLY A 343 -30.59 7.12 -11.53
C GLY A 343 -29.71 5.96 -11.04
N ARG A 344 -28.48 6.24 -10.57
CA ARG A 344 -27.55 5.21 -10.07
C ARG A 344 -27.31 5.33 -8.58
N GLY A 345 -27.31 4.21 -7.89
CA GLY A 345 -27.19 4.09 -6.42
C GLY A 345 -25.77 3.78 -5.93
N ALA A 346 -25.71 3.11 -4.77
CA ALA A 346 -24.46 2.70 -4.13
C ALA A 346 -23.66 1.65 -4.94
N ASP A 347 -24.30 1.00 -5.91
CA ASP A 347 -23.73 0.05 -6.86
C ASP A 347 -22.74 0.67 -7.84
N SER A 348 -22.74 2.00 -7.97
CA SER A 348 -21.91 2.74 -8.92
C SER A 348 -20.89 3.63 -8.21
N SER A 349 -19.66 3.61 -8.70
CA SER A 349 -18.54 4.43 -8.24
C SER A 349 -17.94 5.22 -9.40
N VAL A 350 -16.98 6.12 -9.14
CA VAL A 350 -16.23 6.80 -10.24
C VAL A 350 -15.58 5.77 -11.17
N HIS A 351 -15.19 4.60 -10.66
CA HIS A 351 -14.63 3.54 -11.50
C HIS A 351 -15.63 2.99 -12.53
N SER A 352 -16.94 3.15 -12.28
CA SER A 352 -17.99 2.77 -13.25
C SER A 352 -17.91 3.58 -14.55
N CYS A 353 -17.38 4.83 -14.52
CA CYS A 353 -17.09 5.60 -15.73
C CYS A 353 -16.02 4.90 -16.59
N ARG A 354 -14.97 4.42 -15.96
CA ARG A 354 -13.93 3.66 -16.69
C ARG A 354 -14.44 2.30 -17.18
N ARG A 355 -15.37 1.67 -16.46
CA ARG A 355 -16.07 0.47 -16.94
C ARG A 355 -16.90 0.78 -18.18
N PHE A 356 -17.61 1.90 -18.19
CA PHE A 356 -18.32 2.38 -19.38
C PHE A 356 -17.38 2.50 -20.58
N TYR A 357 -16.23 3.19 -20.43
CA TYR A 357 -15.23 3.30 -21.49
C TYR A 357 -14.75 1.93 -21.97
N GLY A 358 -14.39 1.03 -21.05
CA GLY A 358 -13.95 -0.32 -21.38
C GLY A 358 -14.99 -1.11 -22.16
N THR A 359 -16.28 -0.97 -21.82
CA THR A 359 -17.39 -1.58 -22.57
C THR A 359 -17.51 -1.00 -23.99
N GLN A 360 -17.32 0.33 -24.16
CA GLN A 360 -17.31 0.92 -25.50
C GLN A 360 -16.14 0.38 -26.34
N LEU A 361 -14.93 0.25 -25.75
CA LEU A 361 -13.79 -0.34 -26.46
C LEU A 361 -14.05 -1.79 -26.87
N VAL A 362 -14.67 -2.61 -26.00
CA VAL A 362 -15.05 -3.99 -26.34
C VAL A 362 -16.06 -3.99 -27.51
N ARG A 363 -17.02 -3.08 -27.56
CA ARG A 363 -17.94 -2.94 -28.69
C ARG A 363 -17.20 -2.65 -30.00
N LEU A 364 -16.21 -1.72 -29.96
CA LEU A 364 -15.37 -1.43 -31.13
C LEU A 364 -14.55 -2.64 -31.57
N VAL A 365 -14.07 -3.46 -30.63
CA VAL A 365 -13.40 -4.73 -30.96
C VAL A 365 -14.36 -5.69 -31.64
N MET A 366 -15.60 -5.83 -31.16
CA MET A 366 -16.62 -6.70 -31.78
C MET A 366 -17.06 -6.23 -33.17
N GLN A 367 -16.95 -4.92 -33.44
CA GLN A 367 -17.22 -4.32 -34.75
C GLN A 367 -16.01 -4.39 -35.70
N GLY A 368 -14.87 -4.93 -35.25
CA GLY A 368 -13.63 -5.00 -36.03
C GLY A 368 -12.88 -3.68 -36.18
N ALA A 369 -13.30 -2.63 -35.45
CA ALA A 369 -12.65 -1.31 -35.49
C ALA A 369 -11.37 -1.24 -34.64
N LEU A 370 -11.22 -2.13 -33.66
CA LEU A 370 -10.04 -2.28 -32.82
C LEU A 370 -9.72 -3.76 -32.61
N SER A 371 -8.44 -4.08 -32.40
CA SER A 371 -8.02 -5.36 -31.85
C SER A 371 -8.17 -5.38 -30.32
N MET A 372 -8.25 -6.58 -29.73
CA MET A 372 -8.27 -6.76 -28.28
C MET A 372 -7.01 -6.21 -27.61
N GLU A 373 -5.87 -6.30 -28.27
CA GLU A 373 -4.59 -5.78 -27.78
C GLU A 373 -4.56 -4.24 -27.76
N GLU A 374 -5.09 -3.59 -28.80
CA GLU A 374 -5.22 -2.13 -28.82
C GLU A 374 -6.16 -1.64 -27.71
N ALA A 375 -7.31 -2.28 -27.53
CA ALA A 375 -8.23 -1.97 -26.45
C ALA A 375 -7.58 -2.15 -25.06
N ARG A 376 -6.79 -3.21 -24.87
CA ARG A 376 -6.01 -3.46 -23.67
C ARG A 376 -5.02 -2.32 -23.37
N ARG A 377 -4.28 -1.88 -24.40
CA ARG A 377 -3.31 -0.76 -24.28
C ARG A 377 -4.00 0.55 -23.95
N LEU A 378 -5.11 0.88 -24.59
CA LEU A 378 -5.91 2.09 -24.29
C LEU A 378 -6.40 2.10 -22.83
N MET A 379 -6.79 0.94 -22.31
CA MET A 379 -7.16 0.77 -20.91
C MET A 379 -5.96 0.81 -19.96
N GLY A 380 -4.73 0.58 -20.42
CA GLY A 380 -3.56 0.40 -19.56
C GLY A 380 -3.75 -0.81 -18.63
N HIS A 381 -4.19 -1.93 -19.18
CA HIS A 381 -4.31 -3.21 -18.50
C HIS A 381 -3.08 -4.09 -18.78
N GLU A 382 -2.62 -4.82 -17.76
CA GLU A 382 -1.48 -5.72 -17.90
C GLU A 382 -1.85 -6.96 -18.73
N THR A 383 -3.10 -7.42 -18.61
CA THR A 383 -3.59 -8.63 -19.28
C THR A 383 -4.90 -8.39 -20.02
N THR A 384 -5.13 -9.13 -21.10
CA THR A 384 -6.40 -9.14 -21.82
C THR A 384 -7.54 -9.71 -20.98
N ALA A 385 -7.25 -10.58 -20.00
CA ALA A 385 -8.23 -11.11 -19.07
C ALA A 385 -8.96 -10.01 -18.28
N GLN A 386 -8.26 -8.92 -17.95
CA GLN A 386 -8.86 -7.75 -17.29
C GLN A 386 -9.85 -7.02 -18.22
N LEU A 387 -9.61 -7.02 -19.53
CA LEU A 387 -10.53 -6.43 -20.51
C LEU A 387 -11.75 -7.33 -20.75
N MET A 388 -11.59 -8.64 -20.71
CA MET A 388 -12.68 -9.61 -20.83
C MET A 388 -13.76 -9.46 -19.75
N GLU A 389 -13.42 -8.87 -18.59
CA GLU A 389 -14.40 -8.57 -17.54
C GLU A 389 -15.48 -7.58 -18.01
N TYR A 390 -15.14 -6.69 -18.94
CA TYR A 390 -16.11 -5.72 -19.51
C TYR A 390 -17.01 -6.36 -20.59
N GLN A 391 -16.55 -7.42 -21.23
CA GLN A 391 -17.37 -8.18 -22.20
C GLN A 391 -18.55 -8.88 -21.49
N ARG A 392 -18.36 -9.36 -20.26
CA ARG A 392 -19.41 -10.02 -19.46
C ARG A 392 -20.52 -9.06 -19.04
N ALA A 393 -20.24 -7.76 -18.95
CA ALA A 393 -21.21 -6.74 -18.56
C ALA A 393 -22.18 -6.35 -19.68
N GLU A 394 -21.99 -6.86 -20.91
CA GLU A 394 -22.86 -6.56 -22.03
C GLU A 394 -24.06 -7.50 -22.06
N VAL A 395 -25.24 -6.95 -21.74
CA VAL A 395 -26.52 -7.66 -21.80
C VAL A 395 -26.83 -8.02 -23.26
N GLY A 396 -27.24 -9.27 -23.52
CA GLY A 396 -27.72 -9.70 -24.84
C GLY A 396 -26.73 -10.53 -25.68
N TYR A 397 -25.56 -10.91 -25.15
CA TYR A 397 -24.63 -11.79 -25.88
C TYR A 397 -25.26 -13.16 -26.22
N GLN A 398 -26.13 -13.68 -25.35
CA GLN A 398 -26.84 -14.94 -25.58
C GLN A 398 -27.82 -14.82 -26.76
N GLN A 399 -28.55 -13.70 -26.84
CA GLN A 399 -29.46 -13.46 -27.98
C GLN A 399 -28.67 -13.31 -29.28
N ARG A 400 -27.58 -12.51 -29.30
CA ARG A 400 -26.73 -12.41 -30.49
C ARG A 400 -26.13 -13.74 -30.92
N ALA A 401 -25.71 -14.55 -29.96
CA ALA A 401 -25.20 -15.90 -30.26
C ALA A 401 -26.30 -16.78 -30.91
N ALA A 402 -27.51 -16.74 -30.32
CA ALA A 402 -28.65 -17.45 -30.86
C ALA A 402 -29.03 -16.97 -32.26
N ASP A 403 -29.07 -15.65 -32.47
CA ASP A 403 -29.37 -15.04 -33.78
C ASP A 403 -28.30 -15.44 -34.83
N SER A 404 -27.01 -15.40 -34.46
CA SER A 404 -25.90 -15.82 -35.32
C SER A 404 -25.96 -17.31 -35.67
N LEU A 405 -26.28 -18.16 -34.68
CA LEU A 405 -26.43 -19.58 -34.90
C LEU A 405 -27.65 -19.91 -35.83
N ASN A 406 -28.71 -19.10 -35.74
CA ASN A 406 -29.86 -19.24 -36.65
C ASN A 406 -29.46 -19.00 -38.12
N LEU A 407 -28.51 -18.07 -38.36
CA LEU A 407 -27.98 -17.83 -39.72
C LEU A 407 -27.16 -18.98 -40.27
N LEU A 408 -26.59 -19.83 -39.39
CA LEU A 408 -25.83 -21.02 -39.76
C LEU A 408 -26.69 -22.29 -39.89
N ARG A 409 -28.01 -22.15 -39.73
CA ARG A 409 -28.93 -23.29 -39.85
C ARG A 409 -28.79 -23.90 -41.24
N PRO A 410 -28.50 -25.22 -41.37
CA PRO A 410 -28.47 -25.89 -42.65
C PRO A 410 -29.80 -25.72 -43.39
N GLN A 411 -29.77 -25.25 -44.62
CA GLN A 411 -30.94 -25.16 -45.49
C GLN A 411 -31.24 -26.58 -46.00
N PRO A 412 -32.48 -27.06 -45.87
CA PRO A 412 -32.84 -28.36 -46.47
C PRO A 412 -32.61 -28.28 -47.98
N GLY A 413 -31.67 -29.08 -48.50
CA GLY A 413 -31.38 -29.14 -49.92
C GLY A 413 -30.16 -28.37 -50.41
N ALA A 414 -29.36 -27.76 -49.55
CA ALA A 414 -28.06 -27.21 -49.97
C ALA A 414 -27.06 -28.37 -50.20
N PRO A 415 -26.31 -28.37 -51.32
CA PRO A 415 -25.27 -29.38 -51.54
C PRO A 415 -24.18 -29.26 -50.49
N ASP A 416 -23.70 -30.42 -50.02
CA ASP A 416 -22.64 -30.56 -49.05
C ASP A 416 -21.37 -29.83 -49.56
N ALA A 417 -21.01 -28.71 -48.95
CA ALA A 417 -19.77 -28.01 -49.25
C ALA A 417 -18.65 -28.62 -48.39
N SER A 418 -18.37 -29.91 -48.70
CA SER A 418 -17.18 -30.60 -48.23
C SER A 418 -16.15 -30.63 -49.36
N VAL A 419 -15.22 -29.64 -49.35
CA VAL A 419 -13.81 -29.83 -49.74
C VAL A 419 -12.95 -28.88 -48.95
#